data_29d9811c805b97fff0e67009c62ae724
#
_entry.id   29d9811c805b97fff0e67009c62ae724
#
_cell.length_a   1.000
_cell.length_b   1.000
_cell.length_c   1.000
_cell.angle_alpha   90.00
_cell.angle_beta   90.00
_cell.angle_gamma   90.00
#
_symmetry.space_group_name_H-M   'P 1'
#
loop_
_entity.id
_entity.type
_entity.pdbx_description
1 polymer ?
#
loop_
_entity_poly.entity_id
_entity_poly.type
_entity_poly.pdbx_seq_one_letter_code
_entity_poly.pdbx_strand_id
1 'polypeptide(L)'
;MRKYFPFFIVVLFASVLAPIQATNASSNISGATLNSCATHSGIVKGKQDFDVVILGGTPSGVAAAVTASKFGLKVALLSQSQVVGGAISNGLVATDIGDARAISGYPRYFFGLFKNKYGNNPDWRIEPKAAESMFASELHKAKVTVHKKITLKSVGISANQINILNTGDGQHFCGRVFIDATYTGDLLAMAGLKFNLSDSDLSAYGEKQTSNPYIRLIAEMTGENSSDTAKAFASNPYVRSFEKLPPSKNIFKEGMPSMTYRLCVTKVPSNKVSFTKSSNYENWAPSWKLFMKYYFSKSKLATMHVEPNGTILTKLWQIARIPNGKYDLNSGRSSFTNVSVPKEYYSDPSKRIVINRELATYLQDFLVFVQNDETVPSAEKKAISGFGLCKDEFTDNHNFPYQPYIRAGQRLDGQKKLTSTDIITNREKGDSVVIGSYRLDMKPGLMIYSQNKLYQDWSAFFKAPVYEIPFGTMIPKQGVSNLITSVSISASPLAYSSLRMEVQFMALGQVAGIASLIAINENKPLSEGMYRNVQIGLRKAGATYKIKEICKFMSKKEKVKEYFDPSTCEPHPVIH
;
A
#
# COMPACT_ATOMS: atom_id res chain seq x y z
N MET A 1 18.81 -73.73 -12.54
CA MET A 1 18.97 -72.35 -12.86
C MET A 1 17.65 -71.63 -12.53
N ARG A 2 17.45 -71.19 -11.32
CA ARG A 2 16.24 -70.53 -10.88
C ARG A 2 16.53 -69.05 -10.67
N LYS A 3 15.81 -68.15 -11.36
CA LYS A 3 15.83 -66.70 -11.22
C LYS A 3 14.96 -66.29 -10.01
N TYR A 4 15.53 -65.59 -9.06
CA TYR A 4 14.78 -64.94 -7.97
C TYR A 4 14.43 -63.52 -8.42
N PHE A 5 13.13 -63.19 -8.35
CA PHE A 5 12.60 -61.82 -8.37
C PHE A 5 12.27 -61.42 -6.93
N PRO A 6 12.62 -60.24 -6.46
CA PRO A 6 12.10 -59.73 -5.20
C PRO A 6 10.78 -58.98 -5.44
N PHE A 7 9.78 -59.34 -4.65
CA PHE A 7 8.50 -58.64 -4.51
C PHE A 7 8.72 -57.32 -3.78
N PHE A 8 8.36 -56.19 -4.42
CA PHE A 8 8.16 -54.93 -3.73
C PHE A 8 6.71 -54.86 -3.27
N ILE A 9 6.51 -54.83 -1.96
CA ILE A 9 5.22 -54.55 -1.35
C ILE A 9 5.02 -53.03 -1.36
N VAL A 10 4.11 -52.52 -2.19
CA VAL A 10 3.62 -51.16 -2.16
C VAL A 10 2.50 -51.09 -1.11
N VAL A 11 2.79 -50.50 0.03
CA VAL A 11 1.75 -50.15 1.04
C VAL A 11 1.06 -48.88 0.59
N LEU A 12 -0.13 -48.99 0.01
CA LEU A 12 -1.03 -47.86 -0.24
C LEU A 12 -1.63 -47.41 1.09
N PHE A 13 -1.20 -46.25 1.57
CA PHE A 13 -1.95 -45.48 2.57
C PHE A 13 -3.11 -44.78 1.86
N ALA A 14 -4.30 -45.34 1.94
CA ALA A 14 -5.53 -44.68 1.62
C ALA A 14 -5.88 -43.72 2.76
N SER A 15 -5.55 -42.44 2.62
CA SER A 15 -6.06 -41.38 3.48
C SER A 15 -7.53 -41.11 3.10
N VAL A 16 -8.44 -41.55 3.94
CA VAL A 16 -9.87 -41.22 3.87
C VAL A 16 -10.02 -39.72 4.22
N LEU A 17 -10.12 -38.89 3.20
CA LEU A 17 -10.58 -37.52 3.34
C LEU A 17 -12.12 -37.58 3.44
N ALA A 18 -12.63 -37.46 4.67
CA ALA A 18 -14.05 -37.18 4.88
C ALA A 18 -14.36 -35.77 4.35
N PRO A 19 -15.41 -35.57 3.57
CA PRO A 19 -15.83 -34.25 3.16
C PRO A 19 -16.35 -33.48 4.39
N ILE A 20 -15.72 -32.36 4.72
CA ILE A 20 -16.26 -31.39 5.65
C ILE A 20 -17.49 -30.79 4.98
N GLN A 21 -18.66 -31.22 5.41
CA GLN A 21 -19.94 -30.61 5.05
C GLN A 21 -19.92 -29.17 5.55
N ALA A 22 -19.88 -28.23 4.61
CA ALA A 22 -20.15 -26.82 4.90
C ALA A 22 -21.63 -26.73 5.32
N THR A 23 -21.87 -26.66 6.60
CA THR A 23 -23.16 -26.25 7.13
C THR A 23 -23.41 -24.82 6.70
N ASN A 24 -24.41 -24.60 5.85
CA ASN A 24 -24.95 -23.28 5.53
C ASN A 24 -25.55 -22.69 6.82
N ALA A 25 -24.75 -22.02 7.60
CA ALA A 25 -25.23 -21.15 8.66
C ALA A 25 -25.50 -19.76 8.05
N SER A 26 -26.66 -19.54 7.55
CA SER A 26 -27.24 -18.20 7.44
C SER A 26 -27.46 -17.69 8.87
N SER A 27 -26.42 -17.15 9.49
CA SER A 27 -26.53 -16.56 10.82
C SER A 27 -27.21 -15.19 10.70
N ASN A 28 -28.45 -15.10 11.14
CA ASN A 28 -29.03 -13.84 11.58
C ASN A 28 -28.13 -13.21 12.64
N ILE A 29 -27.37 -12.18 12.29
CA ILE A 29 -26.53 -11.41 13.22
C ILE A 29 -27.39 -10.37 13.96
N SER A 30 -28.61 -10.69 14.28
CA SER A 30 -29.47 -9.83 15.12
C SER A 30 -29.30 -10.26 16.59
N GLY A 31 -28.52 -9.50 17.35
CA GLY A 31 -28.43 -9.66 18.81
C GLY A 31 -27.03 -9.83 19.42
N ALA A 32 -25.96 -9.87 18.61
CA ALA A 32 -24.61 -9.97 19.16
C ALA A 32 -24.16 -8.64 19.78
N THR A 33 -23.73 -8.67 21.03
CA THR A 33 -23.13 -7.53 21.73
C THR A 33 -21.60 -7.54 21.54
N LEU A 34 -20.95 -6.36 21.63
CA LEU A 34 -19.50 -6.27 21.61
C LEU A 34 -18.92 -6.70 22.95
N ASN A 35 -18.12 -7.75 22.95
CA ASN A 35 -17.48 -8.28 24.15
C ASN A 35 -16.07 -7.70 24.34
N SER A 36 -15.70 -7.46 25.60
CA SER A 36 -14.31 -7.16 26.00
C SER A 36 -13.62 -8.41 26.54
N CYS A 37 -12.30 -8.38 26.73
CA CYS A 37 -11.56 -9.46 27.40
C CYS A 37 -12.04 -9.78 28.81
N ALA A 38 -12.78 -8.87 29.45
CA ALA A 38 -13.24 -9.05 30.84
C ALA A 38 -14.23 -10.20 31.00
N THR A 39 -14.85 -10.68 29.92
CA THR A 39 -15.87 -11.75 29.93
C THR A 39 -15.29 -13.16 29.77
N HIS A 40 -13.98 -13.32 29.55
CA HIS A 40 -13.35 -14.64 29.40
C HIS A 40 -12.61 -15.03 30.69
N SER A 41 -13.02 -16.14 31.26
CA SER A 41 -12.47 -16.80 32.43
C SER A 41 -11.03 -17.27 32.22
N GLY A 42 -10.10 -16.37 32.39
CA GLY A 42 -8.66 -16.61 32.40
C GLY A 42 -7.95 -15.29 32.64
N ILE A 43 -7.38 -15.13 33.82
CA ILE A 43 -6.57 -13.94 34.13
C ILE A 43 -5.33 -13.96 33.24
N VAL A 44 -5.36 -13.24 32.11
CA VAL A 44 -4.16 -12.97 31.35
C VAL A 44 -3.38 -11.89 32.10
N LYS A 45 -2.30 -12.29 32.77
CA LYS A 45 -1.44 -11.39 33.53
C LYS A 45 -0.86 -10.31 32.59
N GLY A 46 -0.98 -9.04 32.96
CA GLY A 46 -0.43 -7.94 32.17
C GLY A 46 -1.28 -7.51 30.97
N LYS A 47 -2.58 -7.90 30.89
CA LYS A 47 -3.50 -7.42 29.85
C LYS A 47 -3.76 -5.90 29.97
N GLN A 48 -3.86 -5.25 28.83
CA GLN A 48 -4.24 -3.85 28.73
C GLN A 48 -5.60 -3.74 28.03
N ASP A 49 -6.56 -3.09 28.66
CA ASP A 49 -7.93 -2.97 28.16
C ASP A 49 -8.15 -1.61 27.48
N PHE A 50 -8.71 -1.63 26.27
CA PHE A 50 -9.05 -0.47 25.44
C PHE A 50 -10.45 -0.61 24.86
N ASP A 51 -11.05 0.50 24.43
CA ASP A 51 -12.25 0.49 23.61
C ASP A 51 -11.89 0.10 22.18
N VAL A 52 -10.79 0.67 21.65
CA VAL A 52 -10.32 0.44 20.29
C VAL A 52 -8.84 0.08 20.29
N VAL A 53 -8.49 -1.02 19.63
CA VAL A 53 -7.10 -1.41 19.37
C VAL A 53 -6.83 -1.33 17.88
N ILE A 54 -5.83 -0.54 17.49
CA ILE A 54 -5.46 -0.28 16.10
C ILE A 54 -4.10 -0.89 15.83
N LEU A 55 -4.01 -1.80 14.87
CA LEU A 55 -2.73 -2.30 14.38
C LEU A 55 -2.33 -1.53 13.12
N GLY A 56 -1.17 -0.89 13.15
CA GLY A 56 -0.59 -0.12 12.05
C GLY A 56 -0.44 1.37 12.38
N GLY A 57 0.79 1.82 12.63
CA GLY A 57 1.14 3.23 12.85
C GLY A 57 1.19 4.05 11.55
N THR A 58 0.35 3.73 10.57
CA THR A 58 0.21 4.41 9.28
C THR A 58 -0.53 5.74 9.44
N PRO A 59 -0.55 6.64 8.44
CA PRO A 59 -1.37 7.84 8.47
C PRO A 59 -2.85 7.54 8.73
N SER A 60 -3.33 6.41 8.20
CA SER A 60 -4.68 5.90 8.43
C SER A 60 -4.90 5.51 9.89
N GLY A 61 -3.98 4.74 10.48
CA GLY A 61 -4.06 4.33 11.88
C GLY A 61 -4.01 5.52 12.84
N VAL A 62 -3.17 6.53 12.54
CA VAL A 62 -3.13 7.78 13.31
C VAL A 62 -4.45 8.54 13.19
N ALA A 63 -5.00 8.67 11.98
CA ALA A 63 -6.30 9.34 11.77
C ALA A 63 -7.44 8.64 12.53
N ALA A 64 -7.46 7.30 12.51
CA ALA A 64 -8.43 6.50 13.26
C ALA A 64 -8.28 6.70 14.77
N ALA A 65 -7.05 6.63 15.28
CA ALA A 65 -6.74 6.77 16.70
C ALA A 65 -7.13 8.14 17.23
N VAL A 66 -6.68 9.21 16.55
CA VAL A 66 -7.01 10.60 16.92
C VAL A 66 -8.52 10.85 16.86
N THR A 67 -9.20 10.33 15.84
CA THR A 67 -10.65 10.48 15.69
C THR A 67 -11.40 9.78 16.81
N ALA A 68 -11.12 8.50 17.05
CA ALA A 68 -11.78 7.72 18.11
C ALA A 68 -11.54 8.34 19.50
N SER A 69 -10.29 8.73 19.78
CA SER A 69 -9.92 9.31 21.08
C SER A 69 -10.55 10.67 21.33
N LYS A 70 -10.70 11.53 20.30
CA LYS A 70 -11.42 12.82 20.42
C LYS A 70 -12.90 12.66 20.80
N PHE A 71 -13.48 11.49 20.56
CA PHE A 71 -14.83 11.14 21.03
C PHE A 71 -14.85 10.47 22.40
N GLY A 72 -13.73 10.45 23.12
CA GLY A 72 -13.63 9.94 24.50
C GLY A 72 -13.32 8.45 24.61
N LEU A 73 -13.06 7.74 23.53
CA LEU A 73 -12.70 6.33 23.57
C LEU A 73 -11.25 6.14 24.04
N LYS A 74 -11.01 5.09 24.81
CA LYS A 74 -9.67 4.65 25.20
C LYS A 74 -9.03 3.85 24.06
N VAL A 75 -7.98 4.41 23.45
CA VAL A 75 -7.39 3.89 22.21
C VAL A 75 -5.93 3.46 22.39
N ALA A 76 -5.60 2.25 21.89
CA ALA A 76 -4.22 1.82 21.66
C ALA A 76 -3.89 1.86 20.16
N LEU A 77 -2.73 2.41 19.81
CA LEU A 77 -2.13 2.36 18.48
C LEU A 77 -0.85 1.52 18.53
N LEU A 78 -0.86 0.39 17.85
CA LEU A 78 0.25 -0.56 17.78
C LEU A 78 0.99 -0.36 16.46
N SER A 79 2.14 0.32 16.50
CA SER A 79 2.99 0.55 15.33
C SER A 79 4.03 -0.55 15.17
N GLN A 80 4.12 -1.14 13.97
CA GLN A 80 5.16 -2.11 13.63
C GLN A 80 6.51 -1.43 13.39
N SER A 81 6.50 -0.15 13.04
CA SER A 81 7.69 0.70 12.86
C SER A 81 8.09 1.38 14.17
N GLN A 82 9.34 1.85 14.24
CA GLN A 82 9.80 2.73 15.32
C GLN A 82 9.28 4.16 15.21
N VAL A 83 8.68 4.52 14.06
CA VAL A 83 8.03 5.82 13.84
C VAL A 83 6.56 5.64 13.52
N VAL A 84 5.76 6.69 13.75
CA VAL A 84 4.36 6.76 13.34
C VAL A 84 4.21 7.59 12.08
N GLY A 85 3.09 7.43 11.35
CA GLY A 85 2.84 8.17 10.11
C GLY A 85 3.27 7.42 8.85
N GLY A 86 3.61 6.13 8.97
CA GLY A 86 3.79 5.18 7.87
C GLY A 86 4.65 5.71 6.71
N ALA A 87 4.15 5.61 5.48
CA ALA A 87 4.89 6.01 4.30
C ALA A 87 5.21 7.52 4.27
N ILE A 88 4.33 8.39 4.78
CA ILE A 88 4.59 9.85 4.83
C ILE A 88 5.81 10.14 5.70
N SER A 89 5.91 9.53 6.88
CA SER A 89 7.08 9.67 7.76
C SER A 89 8.31 8.89 7.25
N ASN A 90 8.18 8.12 6.16
CA ASN A 90 9.23 7.31 5.55
C ASN A 90 9.52 7.72 4.10
N GLY A 91 9.45 9.02 3.80
CA GLY A 91 9.95 9.60 2.56
C GLY A 91 8.90 9.85 1.47
N LEU A 92 7.66 9.34 1.57
CA LEU A 92 6.55 9.69 0.67
C LEU A 92 5.96 11.04 1.07
N VAL A 93 6.69 12.10 0.85
CA VAL A 93 6.39 13.44 1.36
C VAL A 93 5.97 14.44 0.29
N ALA A 94 6.13 14.11 -0.98
CA ALA A 94 5.40 14.71 -2.09
C ALA A 94 4.15 13.87 -2.32
N THR A 95 3.11 14.12 -1.53
CA THR A 95 1.93 13.25 -1.43
C THR A 95 1.07 13.36 -2.69
N ASP A 96 0.75 12.21 -3.28
CA ASP A 96 -0.18 12.12 -4.39
C ASP A 96 -1.61 12.37 -3.91
N ILE A 97 -2.32 13.34 -4.49
CA ILE A 97 -3.62 13.80 -3.96
C ILE A 97 -4.78 13.70 -4.96
N GLY A 98 -4.51 13.69 -6.27
CA GLY A 98 -5.56 13.84 -7.27
C GLY A 98 -6.18 15.24 -7.25
N ASP A 99 -7.50 15.35 -7.10
CA ASP A 99 -8.20 16.63 -6.94
C ASP A 99 -8.21 17.07 -5.46
N ALA A 100 -7.56 18.19 -5.19
CA ALA A 100 -7.47 18.73 -3.83
C ALA A 100 -8.86 19.05 -3.20
N ARG A 101 -9.89 19.27 -4.01
CA ARG A 101 -11.28 19.51 -3.55
C ARG A 101 -11.91 18.24 -2.96
N ALA A 102 -11.47 17.08 -3.42
CA ALA A 102 -11.91 15.78 -2.90
C ALA A 102 -11.34 15.46 -1.51
N ILE A 103 -10.33 16.20 -1.06
CA ILE A 103 -9.69 15.97 0.22
C ILE A 103 -10.34 16.84 1.28
N SER A 104 -10.95 16.23 2.29
CA SER A 104 -11.67 16.89 3.38
C SER A 104 -11.45 16.15 4.72
N GLY A 105 -11.98 16.67 5.80
CA GLY A 105 -11.86 16.05 7.12
C GLY A 105 -10.40 15.98 7.60
N TYR A 106 -10.02 14.84 8.22
CA TYR A 106 -8.72 14.69 8.88
C TYR A 106 -7.51 14.93 7.93
N PRO A 107 -7.43 14.40 6.71
CA PRO A 107 -6.27 14.65 5.85
C PRO A 107 -6.10 16.15 5.52
N ARG A 108 -7.17 16.88 5.22
CA ARG A 108 -7.08 18.33 5.01
C ARG A 108 -6.63 19.07 6.27
N TYR A 109 -7.17 18.69 7.43
CA TYR A 109 -6.75 19.21 8.71
C TYR A 109 -5.26 18.98 8.96
N PHE A 110 -4.79 17.74 8.81
CA PHE A 110 -3.40 17.36 9.06
C PHE A 110 -2.40 18.16 8.21
N PHE A 111 -2.61 18.21 6.89
CA PHE A 111 -1.73 18.98 6.01
C PHE A 111 -1.84 20.50 6.28
N GLY A 112 -3.00 20.96 6.74
CA GLY A 112 -3.20 22.34 7.18
C GLY A 112 -2.32 22.75 8.36
N LEU A 113 -1.90 21.82 9.22
CA LEU A 113 -1.02 22.09 10.37
C LEU A 113 0.38 22.58 9.94
N PHE A 114 0.79 22.29 8.70
CA PHE A 114 2.10 22.72 8.17
C PHE A 114 2.10 24.13 7.57
N LYS A 115 0.94 24.80 7.52
CA LYS A 115 0.81 26.14 6.96
C LYS A 115 1.78 27.14 7.60
N ASN A 116 1.93 27.10 8.91
CA ASN A 116 2.82 28.01 9.63
C ASN A 116 4.31 27.69 9.43
N LYS A 117 4.63 26.43 9.11
CA LYS A 117 6.02 25.97 8.90
C LYS A 117 6.53 26.24 7.48
N TYR A 118 5.67 26.06 6.48
CA TYR A 118 6.07 26.11 5.07
C TYR A 118 5.35 27.21 4.26
N GLY A 119 4.63 28.13 4.94
CA GLY A 119 3.86 29.18 4.29
C GLY A 119 2.44 28.76 3.92
N ASN A 120 1.72 29.67 3.24
CA ASN A 120 0.28 29.57 3.03
C ASN A 120 -0.17 28.39 2.12
N ASN A 121 0.76 27.70 1.48
CA ASN A 121 0.43 26.59 0.63
C ASN A 121 1.42 25.44 0.86
N PRO A 122 1.13 24.47 1.75
CA PRO A 122 1.99 23.31 1.95
C PRO A 122 1.98 22.37 0.76
N ASP A 123 1.35 22.71 -0.37
CA ASP A 123 1.38 21.97 -1.66
C ASP A 123 1.39 20.42 -1.51
N TRP A 124 0.87 19.92 -0.35
CA TRP A 124 0.94 18.50 0.03
C TRP A 124 2.37 17.93 0.07
N ARG A 125 3.37 18.84 0.21
CA ARG A 125 4.81 18.53 0.22
C ARG A 125 5.40 18.99 1.54
N ILE A 126 5.92 18.03 2.30
CA ILE A 126 6.45 18.24 3.64
C ILE A 126 7.78 17.49 3.78
N GLU A 127 8.42 17.56 4.94
CA GLU A 127 9.64 16.80 5.24
C GLU A 127 9.30 15.56 6.08
N PRO A 128 10.02 14.42 5.92
CA PRO A 128 9.73 13.18 6.65
C PRO A 128 9.72 13.35 8.18
N LYS A 129 10.78 13.97 8.73
CA LYS A 129 10.90 14.23 10.17
C LYS A 129 9.81 15.17 10.69
N ALA A 130 9.43 16.17 9.88
CA ALA A 130 8.34 17.08 10.24
C ALA A 130 6.99 16.35 10.26
N ALA A 131 6.78 15.43 9.32
CA ALA A 131 5.56 14.61 9.30
C ALA A 131 5.48 13.69 10.53
N GLU A 132 6.56 12.97 10.85
CA GLU A 132 6.61 12.10 12.03
C GLU A 132 6.33 12.87 13.33
N SER A 133 7.02 14.00 13.52
CA SER A 133 6.82 14.85 14.68
C SER A 133 5.37 15.35 14.80
N MET A 134 4.74 15.69 13.68
CA MET A 134 3.35 16.15 13.67
C MET A 134 2.38 15.01 14.00
N PHE A 135 2.54 13.82 13.43
CA PHE A 135 1.74 12.65 13.78
C PHE A 135 1.88 12.27 15.26
N ALA A 136 3.10 12.27 15.78
CA ALA A 136 3.36 12.01 17.20
C ALA A 136 2.69 13.07 18.10
N SER A 137 2.76 14.34 17.73
CA SER A 137 2.10 15.44 18.44
C SER A 137 0.57 15.29 18.47
N GLU A 138 -0.05 14.94 17.35
CA GLU A 138 -1.51 14.75 17.29
C GLU A 138 -1.97 13.54 18.13
N LEU A 139 -1.23 12.45 18.15
CA LEU A 139 -1.48 11.29 19.00
C LEU A 139 -1.36 11.64 20.49
N HIS A 140 -0.33 12.41 20.86
CA HIS A 140 -0.10 12.86 22.22
C HIS A 140 -1.24 13.80 22.71
N LYS A 141 -1.61 14.80 21.89
CA LYS A 141 -2.73 15.72 22.19
C LYS A 141 -4.05 14.96 22.36
N ALA A 142 -4.26 13.93 21.57
CA ALA A 142 -5.44 13.07 21.66
C ALA A 142 -5.35 12.02 22.79
N LYS A 143 -4.25 11.97 23.56
CA LYS A 143 -4.03 11.00 24.65
C LYS A 143 -4.11 9.52 24.21
N VAL A 144 -3.70 9.25 22.97
CA VAL A 144 -3.63 7.88 22.45
C VAL A 144 -2.45 7.13 23.08
N THR A 145 -2.67 5.91 23.54
CA THR A 145 -1.58 5.03 24.01
C THR A 145 -0.87 4.42 22.80
N VAL A 146 0.40 4.75 22.59
CA VAL A 146 1.18 4.34 21.42
C VAL A 146 2.24 3.32 21.81
N HIS A 147 2.24 2.17 21.15
CA HIS A 147 3.27 1.15 21.23
C HIS A 147 3.99 1.03 19.89
N LYS A 148 5.33 1.07 19.91
CA LYS A 148 6.17 1.03 18.70
C LYS A 148 6.95 -0.28 18.62
N LYS A 149 7.41 -0.66 17.41
CA LYS A 149 8.18 -1.90 17.13
C LYS A 149 7.40 -3.18 17.48
N ILE A 150 6.07 -3.12 17.35
CA ILE A 150 5.20 -4.26 17.66
C ILE A 150 5.24 -5.29 16.55
N THR A 151 5.46 -6.54 16.91
CA THR A 151 5.23 -7.70 16.04
C THR A 151 4.03 -8.46 16.56
N LEU A 152 2.96 -8.55 15.76
CA LEU A 152 1.79 -9.35 16.11
C LEU A 152 2.16 -10.84 16.06
N LYS A 153 1.86 -11.58 17.14
CA LYS A 153 2.13 -13.02 17.27
C LYS A 153 0.90 -13.87 17.06
N SER A 154 -0.22 -13.47 17.65
CA SER A 154 -1.49 -14.19 17.53
C SER A 154 -2.69 -13.31 17.87
N VAL A 155 -3.86 -13.77 17.45
CA VAL A 155 -5.15 -13.13 17.69
C VAL A 155 -6.06 -14.13 18.41
N GLY A 156 -6.63 -13.73 19.55
CA GLY A 156 -7.66 -14.52 20.22
C GLY A 156 -9.03 -14.14 19.72
N ILE A 157 -9.79 -15.14 19.28
CA ILE A 157 -11.15 -14.98 18.73
C ILE A 157 -12.11 -15.89 19.47
N SER A 158 -13.26 -15.36 19.87
CA SER A 158 -14.38 -16.14 20.38
C SER A 158 -15.69 -15.49 19.97
N ALA A 159 -16.74 -16.28 19.79
CA ALA A 159 -18.07 -15.81 19.36
C ALA A 159 -18.01 -14.85 18.14
N ASN A 160 -17.19 -15.17 17.15
CA ASN A 160 -16.96 -14.34 15.95
C ASN A 160 -16.49 -12.91 16.25
N GLN A 161 -15.76 -12.72 17.36
CA GLN A 161 -15.16 -11.43 17.72
C GLN A 161 -13.70 -11.62 18.11
N ILE A 162 -12.85 -10.69 17.71
CA ILE A 162 -11.50 -10.57 18.22
C ILE A 162 -11.61 -10.03 19.66
N ASN A 163 -10.92 -10.64 20.59
CA ASN A 163 -10.90 -10.22 21.99
C ASN A 163 -9.53 -9.66 22.40
N ILE A 164 -8.46 -10.23 21.86
CA ILE A 164 -7.10 -9.93 22.29
C ILE A 164 -6.10 -10.04 21.13
N LEU A 165 -5.17 -9.11 21.09
CA LEU A 165 -3.97 -9.20 20.25
C LEU A 165 -2.78 -9.52 21.16
N ASN A 166 -2.04 -10.59 20.83
CA ASN A 166 -0.83 -10.98 21.53
C ASN A 166 0.39 -10.63 20.67
N THR A 167 1.38 -10.00 21.26
CA THR A 167 2.59 -9.53 20.57
C THR A 167 3.80 -10.41 20.85
N GLY A 168 4.83 -10.29 20.03
CA GLY A 168 6.05 -11.08 20.12
C GLY A 168 6.87 -10.79 21.38
N ASP A 169 6.73 -9.60 21.97
CA ASP A 169 7.34 -9.17 23.23
C ASP A 169 6.51 -9.52 24.47
N GLY A 170 5.43 -10.29 24.28
CA GLY A 170 4.60 -10.80 25.37
C GLY A 170 3.56 -9.83 25.92
N GLN A 171 3.30 -8.72 25.24
CA GLN A 171 2.19 -7.82 25.61
C GLN A 171 0.84 -8.34 25.08
N HIS A 172 -0.23 -7.95 25.76
CA HIS A 172 -1.60 -8.40 25.50
C HIS A 172 -2.54 -7.19 25.46
N PHE A 173 -3.18 -6.97 24.30
CA PHE A 173 -4.07 -5.83 24.06
C PHE A 173 -5.50 -6.32 23.85
N CYS A 174 -6.38 -5.98 24.77
CA CYS A 174 -7.80 -6.27 24.72
C CYS A 174 -8.57 -5.09 24.15
N GLY A 175 -9.61 -5.35 23.36
CA GLY A 175 -10.42 -4.31 22.76
C GLY A 175 -11.85 -4.76 22.47
N ARG A 176 -12.75 -3.79 22.31
CA ARG A 176 -14.13 -4.01 21.86
C ARG A 176 -14.21 -3.94 20.32
N VAL A 177 -13.46 -3.03 19.72
CA VAL A 177 -13.33 -2.87 18.27
C VAL A 177 -11.85 -2.90 17.89
N PHE A 178 -11.54 -3.55 16.78
CA PHE A 178 -10.21 -3.66 16.22
C PHE A 178 -10.14 -3.03 14.84
N ILE A 179 -9.03 -2.32 14.55
CA ILE A 179 -8.80 -1.67 13.26
C ILE A 179 -7.52 -2.22 12.65
N ASP A 180 -7.59 -2.80 11.44
CA ASP A 180 -6.40 -3.07 10.64
C ASP A 180 -6.08 -1.83 9.78
N ALA A 181 -5.01 -1.13 10.16
CA ALA A 181 -4.46 0.00 9.44
C ALA A 181 -3.06 -0.31 8.86
N THR A 182 -2.69 -1.60 8.74
CA THR A 182 -1.41 -2.00 8.18
C THR A 182 -1.43 -1.95 6.65
N TYR A 183 -0.28 -1.67 6.02
CA TYR A 183 -0.15 -1.74 4.55
C TYR A 183 -0.22 -3.18 4.02
N THR A 184 -0.01 -4.15 4.88
CA THR A 184 0.09 -5.58 4.54
C THR A 184 -1.16 -6.37 4.85
N GLY A 185 -2.11 -5.84 5.64
CA GLY A 185 -3.32 -6.54 6.06
C GLY A 185 -3.05 -7.64 7.09
N ASP A 186 -2.15 -7.37 8.04
CA ASP A 186 -1.67 -8.40 8.97
C ASP A 186 -2.74 -8.87 9.94
N LEU A 187 -3.57 -7.96 10.44
CA LEU A 187 -4.61 -8.32 11.40
C LEU A 187 -5.73 -9.10 10.71
N LEU A 188 -6.13 -8.69 9.50
CA LEU A 188 -7.13 -9.44 8.75
C LEU A 188 -6.67 -10.86 8.41
N ALA A 189 -5.40 -11.04 8.05
CA ALA A 189 -4.84 -12.35 7.76
C ALA A 189 -4.77 -13.24 9.02
N MET A 190 -4.28 -12.69 10.14
CA MET A 190 -4.20 -13.42 11.42
C MET A 190 -5.59 -13.72 12.02
N ALA A 191 -6.61 -12.93 11.70
CA ALA A 191 -7.98 -13.21 12.06
C ALA A 191 -8.65 -14.27 11.15
N GLY A 192 -7.90 -14.85 10.21
CA GLY A 192 -8.39 -15.89 9.31
C GLY A 192 -9.41 -15.41 8.27
N LEU A 193 -9.42 -14.09 7.97
CA LEU A 193 -10.36 -13.53 7.00
C LEU A 193 -9.92 -13.83 5.57
N LYS A 194 -10.89 -13.89 4.66
CA LYS A 194 -10.61 -14.01 3.23
C LYS A 194 -10.04 -12.70 2.70
N PHE A 195 -9.00 -12.81 1.90
CA PHE A 195 -8.33 -11.68 1.26
C PHE A 195 -7.76 -12.07 -0.10
N ASN A 196 -7.42 -11.05 -0.90
CA ASN A 196 -6.68 -11.20 -2.15
C ASN A 196 -5.34 -10.46 -2.05
N LEU A 197 -4.27 -11.11 -2.46
CA LEU A 197 -2.92 -10.55 -2.44
C LEU A 197 -2.40 -10.22 -3.84
N SER A 198 -2.73 -11.02 -4.85
CA SER A 198 -2.19 -10.85 -6.20
C SER A 198 -2.79 -9.62 -6.92
N ASP A 199 -1.94 -8.84 -7.56
CA ASP A 199 -2.36 -7.75 -8.46
C ASP A 199 -2.64 -8.24 -9.88
N SER A 200 -2.32 -9.49 -10.17
CA SER A 200 -2.26 -10.01 -11.54
C SER A 200 -3.52 -10.73 -11.97
N ASP A 201 -4.42 -11.11 -11.07
CA ASP A 201 -5.68 -11.77 -11.43
C ASP A 201 -6.82 -10.75 -11.57
N LEU A 202 -6.76 -9.93 -12.60
CA LEU A 202 -7.82 -8.98 -12.94
C LEU A 202 -9.12 -9.69 -13.32
N SER A 203 -9.04 -10.91 -13.88
CA SER A 203 -10.19 -11.70 -14.31
C SER A 203 -11.08 -12.13 -13.14
N ALA A 204 -10.48 -12.41 -11.97
CA ALA A 204 -11.22 -12.77 -10.77
C ALA A 204 -12.18 -11.68 -10.28
N TYR A 205 -12.00 -10.45 -10.72
CA TYR A 205 -12.80 -9.30 -10.35
C TYR A 205 -13.81 -8.87 -11.43
N GLY A 206 -13.89 -9.62 -12.55
CA GLY A 206 -14.75 -9.26 -13.67
C GLY A 206 -14.35 -7.97 -14.39
N GLU A 207 -13.15 -7.47 -14.15
CA GLU A 207 -12.62 -6.29 -14.84
C GLU A 207 -12.22 -6.66 -16.26
N LYS A 208 -12.77 -5.95 -17.25
CA LYS A 208 -12.35 -6.11 -18.64
C LYS A 208 -10.93 -5.59 -18.78
N GLN A 209 -10.07 -6.43 -19.34
CA GLN A 209 -8.73 -6.01 -19.71
C GLN A 209 -8.81 -4.98 -20.85
N THR A 210 -8.28 -3.80 -20.59
CA THR A 210 -7.95 -2.88 -21.67
C THR A 210 -6.68 -3.38 -22.34
N SER A 211 -6.85 -4.08 -23.46
CA SER A 211 -5.82 -4.52 -24.41
C SER A 211 -4.49 -5.02 -23.84
N ASN A 212 -4.36 -6.33 -23.95
CA ASN A 212 -3.13 -7.11 -23.98
C ASN A 212 -2.40 -7.50 -22.71
N PRO A 213 -1.84 -8.71 -22.79
CA PRO A 213 -1.65 -9.56 -21.65
C PRO A 213 -0.41 -9.13 -20.88
N TYR A 214 -0.56 -9.05 -19.69
CA TYR A 214 0.16 -9.30 -18.47
C TYR A 214 1.69 -9.11 -18.47
N ILE A 215 2.43 -9.44 -19.52
CA ILE A 215 3.86 -9.15 -19.66
C ILE A 215 4.16 -8.51 -21.02
N ARG A 216 5.09 -7.59 -20.99
CA ARG A 216 5.56 -6.87 -22.15
C ARG A 216 7.03 -7.14 -22.35
N LEU A 217 7.43 -7.53 -23.56
CA LEU A 217 8.82 -7.53 -23.98
C LEU A 217 9.38 -6.11 -23.92
N ILE A 218 10.42 -5.90 -23.13
CA ILE A 218 11.02 -4.58 -22.95
C ILE A 218 12.43 -4.47 -23.52
N ALA A 219 13.15 -5.59 -23.61
CA ALA A 219 14.50 -5.65 -24.21
C ALA A 219 14.77 -7.05 -24.81
N GLU A 220 15.57 -7.07 -25.88
CA GLU A 220 16.06 -8.29 -26.51
C GLU A 220 17.58 -8.14 -26.69
N MET A 221 18.36 -9.06 -26.09
CA MET A 221 19.82 -9.02 -26.05
C MET A 221 20.39 -9.72 -27.28
N THR A 222 20.22 -9.07 -28.44
CA THR A 222 20.74 -9.59 -29.70
C THR A 222 22.25 -9.53 -29.73
N GLY A 223 22.89 -10.66 -30.08
CA GLY A 223 24.35 -10.77 -30.17
C GLY A 223 25.07 -11.04 -28.85
N GLU A 224 24.36 -11.10 -27.71
CA GLU A 224 24.96 -11.50 -26.44
C GLU A 224 25.01 -13.02 -26.29
N ASN A 225 26.03 -13.52 -25.59
CA ASN A 225 26.11 -14.91 -25.20
C ASN A 225 24.98 -15.24 -24.22
N SER A 226 24.15 -16.23 -24.53
CA SER A 226 22.96 -16.58 -23.75
C SER A 226 23.29 -17.12 -22.36
N SER A 227 24.42 -17.80 -22.18
CA SER A 227 24.87 -18.27 -20.87
C SER A 227 25.27 -17.12 -19.96
N ASP A 228 25.99 -16.13 -20.48
CA ASP A 228 26.46 -14.98 -19.70
C ASP A 228 25.30 -14.06 -19.33
N THR A 229 24.37 -13.82 -20.25
CA THR A 229 23.16 -13.05 -19.95
C THR A 229 22.26 -13.75 -18.93
N ALA A 230 22.09 -15.06 -19.04
CA ALA A 230 21.34 -15.86 -18.07
C ALA A 230 21.97 -15.77 -16.68
N LYS A 231 23.29 -15.91 -16.58
CA LYS A 231 24.04 -15.79 -15.33
C LYS A 231 23.90 -14.40 -14.72
N ALA A 232 24.01 -13.34 -15.53
CA ALA A 232 23.88 -11.96 -15.07
C ALA A 232 22.48 -11.68 -14.47
N PHE A 233 21.40 -12.14 -15.11
CA PHE A 233 20.06 -11.94 -14.60
C PHE A 233 19.71 -12.89 -13.44
N ALA A 234 20.25 -14.11 -13.40
CA ALA A 234 20.08 -15.03 -12.27
C ALA A 234 20.72 -14.49 -10.97
N SER A 235 21.76 -13.65 -11.08
CA SER A 235 22.40 -13.01 -9.92
C SER A 235 21.58 -11.84 -9.34
N ASN A 236 20.55 -11.37 -10.05
CA ASN A 236 19.73 -10.26 -9.60
C ASN A 236 18.50 -10.80 -8.86
N PRO A 237 18.32 -10.51 -7.53
CA PRO A 237 17.26 -11.10 -6.72
C PRO A 237 15.85 -10.69 -7.16
N TYR A 238 15.73 -9.61 -7.93
CA TYR A 238 14.44 -9.08 -8.41
C TYR A 238 14.15 -9.39 -9.88
N VAL A 239 14.92 -10.28 -10.49
CA VAL A 239 14.67 -10.81 -11.84
C VAL A 239 14.39 -12.31 -11.76
N ARG A 240 13.22 -12.73 -12.23
CA ARG A 240 12.89 -14.15 -12.33
C ARG A 240 13.40 -14.69 -13.67
N SER A 241 14.24 -15.74 -13.62
CA SER A 241 14.82 -16.35 -14.80
C SER A 241 14.11 -17.67 -15.13
N PHE A 242 13.76 -17.86 -16.41
CA PHE A 242 13.15 -19.09 -16.94
C PHE A 242 13.86 -19.53 -18.21
N GLU A 243 14.09 -20.82 -18.39
CA GLU A 243 14.60 -21.40 -19.65
C GLU A 243 13.61 -21.12 -20.80
N LYS A 244 12.33 -21.36 -20.54
CA LYS A 244 11.22 -21.06 -21.46
C LYS A 244 10.16 -20.26 -20.71
N LEU A 245 9.72 -19.17 -21.33
CA LEU A 245 8.70 -18.32 -20.76
C LEU A 245 7.42 -19.11 -20.47
N PRO A 246 6.95 -19.18 -19.21
CA PRO A 246 5.71 -19.85 -18.89
C PRO A 246 4.51 -19.11 -19.51
N PRO A 247 3.34 -19.76 -19.69
CA PRO A 247 2.13 -19.08 -20.10
C PRO A 247 1.83 -17.88 -19.21
N SER A 248 1.51 -16.73 -19.80
CA SER A 248 1.34 -15.45 -19.10
C SER A 248 0.41 -15.54 -17.87
N LYS A 249 -0.72 -16.26 -18.00
CA LYS A 249 -1.68 -16.50 -16.92
C LYS A 249 -1.08 -17.17 -15.66
N ASN A 250 0.00 -17.93 -15.80
CA ASN A 250 0.64 -18.62 -14.67
C ASN A 250 1.68 -17.73 -13.98
N ILE A 251 2.37 -16.90 -14.75
CA ILE A 251 3.35 -15.93 -14.22
C ILE A 251 2.67 -14.94 -13.26
N PHE A 252 1.46 -14.52 -13.59
CA PHE A 252 0.73 -13.50 -12.82
C PHE A 252 0.08 -14.00 -11.53
N LYS A 253 -0.25 -15.29 -11.44
CA LYS A 253 -0.71 -15.88 -10.18
C LYS A 253 0.33 -15.75 -9.07
N GLU A 254 1.57 -15.50 -9.43
CA GLU A 254 2.70 -15.32 -8.52
C GLU A 254 3.18 -13.87 -8.40
N GLY A 255 2.58 -12.93 -9.17
CA GLY A 255 2.94 -11.51 -9.11
C GLY A 255 2.55 -10.90 -7.77
N MET A 256 3.53 -10.35 -7.08
CA MET A 256 3.31 -9.58 -5.86
C MET A 256 3.23 -8.10 -6.18
N PRO A 257 2.46 -7.32 -5.40
CA PRO A 257 2.44 -5.87 -5.56
C PRO A 257 3.84 -5.27 -5.54
N SER A 258 4.04 -4.27 -6.40
CA SER A 258 5.36 -3.65 -6.50
C SER A 258 5.70 -2.81 -5.27
N MET A 259 6.95 -2.87 -4.85
CA MET A 259 7.51 -2.12 -3.73
C MET A 259 8.71 -1.28 -4.17
N THR A 260 9.02 -0.26 -3.42
CA THR A 260 10.24 0.55 -3.53
C THR A 260 10.50 1.24 -2.20
N TYR A 261 11.61 1.95 -2.09
CA TYR A 261 11.76 2.99 -1.07
C TYR A 261 11.47 4.37 -1.66
N ARG A 262 10.88 5.25 -0.85
CA ARG A 262 10.79 6.70 -1.13
C ARG A 262 11.93 7.36 -0.36
N LEU A 263 12.86 7.98 -1.07
CA LEU A 263 14.06 8.50 -0.43
C LEU A 263 14.00 10.01 -0.34
N CYS A 264 14.38 10.57 0.83
CA CYS A 264 14.74 11.95 0.92
C CYS A 264 16.14 12.14 0.36
N VAL A 265 16.25 12.93 -0.72
CA VAL A 265 17.54 13.25 -1.35
C VAL A 265 17.73 14.75 -1.47
N THR A 266 19.00 15.18 -1.50
CA THR A 266 19.34 16.61 -1.61
C THR A 266 20.64 16.82 -2.40
N LYS A 267 20.77 18.01 -2.98
CA LYS A 267 22.04 18.51 -3.58
C LYS A 267 22.75 19.51 -2.68
N VAL A 268 22.17 19.88 -1.54
CA VAL A 268 22.77 20.84 -0.59
C VAL A 268 23.97 20.19 0.06
N PRO A 269 25.21 20.69 -0.15
CA PRO A 269 26.44 20.01 0.30
C PRO A 269 26.50 19.76 1.80
N SER A 270 26.04 20.71 2.63
CA SER A 270 26.05 20.59 4.10
C SER A 270 25.04 19.58 4.64
N ASN A 271 24.03 19.21 3.84
CA ASN A 271 22.96 18.28 4.21
C ASN A 271 22.97 16.98 3.38
N LYS A 272 24.07 16.65 2.72
CA LYS A 272 24.15 15.52 1.80
C LYS A 272 25.04 14.41 2.32
N VAL A 273 24.54 13.17 2.25
CA VAL A 273 25.32 11.93 2.42
C VAL A 273 25.34 11.21 1.09
N SER A 274 26.54 10.91 0.57
CA SER A 274 26.69 10.20 -0.69
C SER A 274 26.15 8.77 -0.62
N PHE A 275 25.62 8.27 -1.74
CA PHE A 275 25.30 6.85 -1.86
C PHE A 275 26.60 6.02 -1.85
N THR A 276 26.53 4.84 -1.25
CA THR A 276 27.70 3.94 -1.09
C THR A 276 27.43 2.59 -1.71
N LYS A 277 28.46 1.97 -2.29
CA LYS A 277 28.38 0.60 -2.79
C LYS A 277 28.37 -0.41 -1.64
N SER A 278 27.57 -1.45 -1.78
CA SER A 278 27.64 -2.65 -0.94
C SER A 278 28.58 -3.70 -1.52
N SER A 279 28.82 -4.77 -0.78
CA SER A 279 29.53 -5.97 -1.26
C SER A 279 28.78 -6.73 -2.38
N ASN A 280 27.48 -6.51 -2.51
CA ASN A 280 26.65 -7.17 -3.53
C ASN A 280 26.61 -6.41 -4.87
N TYR A 281 27.16 -5.21 -4.94
CA TYR A 281 27.10 -4.37 -6.13
C TYR A 281 27.59 -5.11 -7.40
N GLU A 282 28.75 -5.76 -7.31
CA GLU A 282 29.35 -6.45 -8.47
C GLU A 282 28.54 -7.67 -8.94
N ASN A 283 27.72 -8.26 -8.06
CA ASN A 283 26.80 -9.33 -8.41
C ASN A 283 25.62 -8.82 -9.25
N TRP A 284 25.14 -7.60 -8.97
CA TRP A 284 23.93 -7.05 -9.59
C TRP A 284 24.21 -6.17 -10.82
N ALA A 285 25.33 -5.48 -10.84
CA ALA A 285 25.72 -4.54 -11.90
C ALA A 285 25.70 -5.15 -13.32
N PRO A 286 26.13 -6.41 -13.59
CA PRO A 286 26.04 -6.99 -14.93
C PRO A 286 24.63 -6.98 -15.51
N SER A 287 23.62 -7.31 -14.72
CA SER A 287 22.22 -7.29 -15.14
C SER A 287 21.73 -5.88 -15.46
N TRP A 288 22.16 -4.87 -14.69
CA TRP A 288 21.82 -3.47 -14.92
C TRP A 288 22.48 -2.92 -16.18
N LYS A 289 23.74 -3.28 -16.46
CA LYS A 289 24.44 -2.91 -17.72
C LYS A 289 23.69 -3.42 -18.95
N LEU A 290 23.32 -4.70 -18.94
CA LEU A 290 22.52 -5.31 -20.01
C LEU A 290 21.16 -4.59 -20.17
N PHE A 291 20.47 -4.31 -19.06
CA PHE A 291 19.23 -3.55 -19.10
C PHE A 291 19.42 -2.16 -19.72
N MET A 292 20.43 -1.40 -19.27
CA MET A 292 20.68 -0.05 -19.82
C MET A 292 20.96 -0.12 -21.32
N LYS A 293 21.86 -1.03 -21.74
CA LYS A 293 22.25 -1.20 -23.13
C LYS A 293 21.07 -1.51 -24.04
N TYR A 294 20.19 -2.46 -23.67
CA TYR A 294 19.15 -2.94 -24.56
C TYR A 294 17.78 -2.30 -24.38
N TYR A 295 17.43 -1.88 -23.16
CA TYR A 295 16.15 -1.21 -22.90
C TYR A 295 16.13 0.21 -23.44
N PHE A 296 17.23 0.95 -23.26
CA PHE A 296 17.34 2.33 -23.73
C PHE A 296 17.88 2.47 -25.16
N SER A 297 18.36 1.40 -25.80
CA SER A 297 18.82 1.42 -27.20
C SER A 297 17.74 1.87 -28.19
N LYS A 298 16.48 1.62 -27.88
CA LYS A 298 15.30 2.11 -28.63
C LYS A 298 14.97 3.58 -28.34
N SER A 299 15.93 4.34 -27.96
CA SER A 299 16.23 5.78 -27.76
C SER A 299 15.12 6.77 -27.42
N LYS A 300 13.87 6.61 -27.78
CA LYS A 300 12.75 7.51 -27.36
C LYS A 300 12.41 7.44 -25.87
N LEU A 301 13.02 6.52 -25.12
CA LEU A 301 12.78 6.32 -23.69
C LEU A 301 13.72 7.11 -22.79
N ALA A 302 14.91 7.52 -23.30
CA ALA A 302 15.93 8.23 -22.52
C ALA A 302 15.65 9.74 -22.55
N THR A 303 14.54 10.17 -21.94
CA THR A 303 14.17 11.57 -21.84
C THR A 303 14.06 12.02 -20.39
N MET A 304 14.48 13.26 -20.14
CA MET A 304 14.26 13.95 -18.87
C MET A 304 13.29 15.11 -19.13
N HIS A 305 12.23 15.15 -18.35
CA HIS A 305 11.26 16.23 -18.33
C HIS A 305 11.25 16.89 -16.95
N VAL A 306 11.17 18.23 -16.93
CA VAL A 306 11.02 18.98 -15.67
C VAL A 306 9.68 19.67 -15.69
N GLU A 307 8.81 19.33 -14.75
CA GLU A 307 7.50 19.96 -14.62
C GLU A 307 7.61 21.39 -14.05
N PRO A 308 6.60 22.25 -14.27
CA PRO A 308 6.60 23.64 -13.75
C PRO A 308 6.81 23.73 -12.22
N ASN A 309 6.40 22.72 -11.48
CA ASN A 309 6.60 22.62 -10.03
C ASN A 309 8.00 22.12 -9.62
N GLY A 310 8.91 21.94 -10.59
CA GLY A 310 10.27 21.46 -10.36
C GLY A 310 10.42 19.95 -10.19
N THR A 311 9.37 19.15 -10.43
CA THR A 311 9.47 17.69 -10.42
C THR A 311 10.23 17.21 -11.65
N ILE A 312 11.27 16.39 -11.45
CA ILE A 312 12.05 15.77 -12.52
C ILE A 312 11.46 14.39 -12.81
N LEU A 313 11.13 14.14 -14.06
CA LEU A 313 10.58 12.89 -14.55
C LEU A 313 11.53 12.25 -15.55
N THR A 314 11.89 11.00 -15.32
CA THR A 314 12.59 10.13 -16.27
C THR A 314 11.90 8.77 -16.32
N LYS A 315 12.48 7.82 -17.05
CA LYS A 315 11.97 6.45 -17.07
C LYS A 315 12.20 5.72 -15.75
N LEU A 316 13.35 5.97 -15.11
CA LEU A 316 13.71 5.33 -13.85
C LEU A 316 13.18 6.08 -12.63
N TRP A 317 13.02 7.41 -12.70
CA TRP A 317 12.79 8.26 -11.53
C TRP A 317 11.66 9.27 -11.72
N GLN A 318 11.02 9.57 -10.59
CA GLN A 318 10.20 10.75 -10.37
C GLN A 318 10.74 11.45 -9.12
N ILE A 319 11.34 12.62 -9.28
CA ILE A 319 12.05 13.33 -8.20
C ILE A 319 11.29 14.62 -7.94
N ALA A 320 10.50 14.66 -6.88
CA ALA A 320 9.63 15.80 -6.57
C ALA A 320 10.29 16.73 -5.55
N ARG A 321 10.32 18.02 -5.84
CA ARG A 321 10.86 19.02 -4.91
C ARG A 321 9.98 19.11 -3.67
N ILE A 322 10.60 19.15 -2.49
CA ILE A 322 9.98 19.38 -1.18
C ILE A 322 10.70 20.55 -0.47
N PRO A 323 10.24 21.02 0.71
CA PRO A 323 10.87 22.14 1.38
C PRO A 323 12.37 21.95 1.70
N ASN A 324 13.07 23.06 1.94
CA ASN A 324 14.44 23.12 2.43
C ASN A 324 15.50 22.49 1.49
N GLY A 325 15.31 22.61 0.17
CA GLY A 325 16.27 22.10 -0.81
C GLY A 325 16.36 20.57 -0.88
N LYS A 326 15.35 19.91 -0.34
CA LYS A 326 15.20 18.46 -0.38
C LYS A 326 14.27 18.01 -1.51
N TYR A 327 14.29 16.71 -1.79
CA TYR A 327 13.46 16.10 -2.80
C TYR A 327 12.99 14.72 -2.32
N ASP A 328 11.79 14.36 -2.73
CA ASP A 328 11.23 13.02 -2.61
C ASP A 328 11.59 12.25 -3.88
N LEU A 329 12.48 11.28 -3.78
CA LEU A 329 12.86 10.41 -4.87
C LEU A 329 11.98 9.18 -4.88
N ASN A 330 11.15 9.09 -5.92
CA ASN A 330 10.27 7.98 -6.21
C ASN A 330 10.75 7.23 -7.46
N SER A 331 10.42 5.95 -7.51
CA SER A 331 10.62 5.12 -8.71
C SER A 331 9.78 5.60 -9.90
N GLY A 332 10.34 5.46 -11.09
CA GLY A 332 9.64 5.68 -12.37
C GLY A 332 8.74 4.52 -12.75
N ARG A 333 8.85 4.06 -14.01
CA ARG A 333 8.04 2.98 -14.58
C ARG A 333 8.89 1.77 -14.98
N SER A 334 9.90 1.46 -14.20
CA SER A 334 10.78 0.31 -14.39
C SER A 334 10.67 -0.65 -13.22
N SER A 335 10.63 -1.95 -13.49
CA SER A 335 10.68 -2.98 -12.45
C SER A 335 12.07 -3.15 -11.83
N PHE A 336 13.09 -2.40 -12.27
CA PHE A 336 14.36 -2.25 -11.55
C PHE A 336 14.30 -1.24 -10.40
N THR A 337 13.34 -0.33 -10.44
CA THR A 337 13.10 0.64 -9.35
C THR A 337 11.81 0.37 -8.59
N ASN A 338 10.95 -0.48 -9.14
CA ASN A 338 9.77 -1.04 -8.50
C ASN A 338 9.91 -2.55 -8.53
N VAL A 339 10.08 -3.19 -7.41
CA VAL A 339 10.36 -4.62 -7.38
C VAL A 339 9.21 -5.42 -6.78
N SER A 340 9.03 -6.64 -7.26
CA SER A 340 8.14 -7.62 -6.65
C SER A 340 8.92 -8.43 -5.62
N VAL A 341 8.45 -8.41 -4.38
CA VAL A 341 9.08 -9.16 -3.28
C VAL A 341 8.47 -10.56 -3.16
N PRO A 342 9.15 -11.50 -2.47
CA PRO A 342 8.62 -12.84 -2.21
C PRO A 342 7.28 -12.80 -1.46
N LYS A 343 6.43 -13.82 -1.65
CA LYS A 343 5.12 -13.96 -0.97
C LYS A 343 5.25 -13.96 0.54
N GLU A 344 6.34 -14.49 1.03
CA GLU A 344 6.69 -14.57 2.45
C GLU A 344 6.74 -13.20 3.11
N TYR A 345 6.99 -12.13 2.36
CA TYR A 345 6.89 -10.76 2.88
C TYR A 345 5.51 -10.47 3.49
N TYR A 346 4.47 -11.02 2.91
CA TYR A 346 3.07 -10.80 3.34
C TYR A 346 2.61 -11.84 4.35
N SER A 347 3.02 -13.11 4.19
CA SER A 347 2.58 -14.22 5.03
C SER A 347 3.41 -14.43 6.30
N ASP A 348 4.66 -13.93 6.32
CA ASP A 348 5.59 -14.10 7.44
C ASP A 348 6.25 -12.77 7.83
N PRO A 349 5.69 -12.01 8.78
CA PRO A 349 6.25 -10.74 9.23
C PRO A 349 7.71 -10.82 9.71
N SER A 350 8.18 -11.99 10.17
CA SER A 350 9.54 -12.15 10.67
C SER A 350 10.60 -12.00 9.57
N LYS A 351 10.25 -12.32 8.33
CA LYS A 351 11.15 -12.21 7.15
C LYS A 351 11.30 -10.80 6.62
N ARG A 352 10.40 -9.88 6.98
CA ARG A 352 10.38 -8.50 6.46
C ARG A 352 11.66 -7.73 6.74
N ILE A 353 12.28 -7.93 7.89
CA ILE A 353 13.53 -7.23 8.25
C ILE A 353 14.65 -7.56 7.25
N VAL A 354 14.80 -8.83 6.91
CA VAL A 354 15.83 -9.29 5.96
C VAL A 354 15.51 -8.77 4.55
N ILE A 355 14.27 -8.95 4.08
CA ILE A 355 13.83 -8.52 2.74
C ILE A 355 13.94 -6.99 2.60
N ASN A 356 13.56 -6.23 3.63
CA ASN A 356 13.67 -4.77 3.61
C ASN A 356 15.12 -4.30 3.53
N ARG A 357 16.03 -4.97 4.24
CA ARG A 357 17.47 -4.66 4.18
C ARG A 357 18.05 -4.96 2.81
N GLU A 358 17.72 -6.09 2.22
CA GLU A 358 18.14 -6.45 0.86
C GLU A 358 17.64 -5.43 -0.15
N LEU A 359 16.35 -5.07 -0.10
CA LEU A 359 15.77 -4.07 -0.99
C LEU A 359 16.42 -2.67 -0.81
N ALA A 360 16.69 -2.27 0.42
CA ALA A 360 17.37 -1.01 0.70
C ALA A 360 18.79 -0.98 0.10
N THR A 361 19.55 -2.07 0.28
CA THR A 361 20.89 -2.24 -0.27
C THR A 361 20.87 -2.23 -1.80
N TYR A 362 19.96 -2.99 -2.41
CA TYR A 362 19.78 -3.05 -3.86
C TYR A 362 19.49 -1.68 -4.48
N LEU A 363 18.56 -0.92 -3.91
CA LEU A 363 18.20 0.41 -4.42
C LEU A 363 19.33 1.42 -4.23
N GLN A 364 20.09 1.34 -3.13
CA GLN A 364 21.25 2.18 -2.91
C GLN A 364 22.35 1.90 -3.94
N ASP A 365 22.67 0.64 -4.18
CA ASP A 365 23.63 0.22 -5.20
C ASP A 365 23.19 0.62 -6.61
N PHE A 366 21.88 0.50 -6.91
CA PHE A 366 21.34 0.93 -8.20
C PHE A 366 21.47 2.45 -8.39
N LEU A 367 21.31 3.25 -7.33
CA LEU A 367 21.55 4.70 -7.39
C LEU A 367 23.02 5.03 -7.67
N VAL A 368 23.95 4.33 -7.03
CA VAL A 368 25.39 4.46 -7.31
C VAL A 368 25.68 4.09 -8.76
N PHE A 369 25.10 2.99 -9.24
CA PHE A 369 25.24 2.55 -10.62
C PHE A 369 24.73 3.62 -11.60
N VAL A 370 23.53 4.15 -11.40
CA VAL A 370 22.94 5.16 -12.29
C VAL A 370 23.74 6.45 -12.30
N GLN A 371 24.37 6.84 -11.19
CA GLN A 371 25.22 8.03 -11.13
C GLN A 371 26.54 7.88 -11.90
N ASN A 372 27.12 6.69 -11.93
CA ASN A 372 28.53 6.52 -12.31
C ASN A 372 28.75 5.70 -13.58
N ASP A 373 27.93 4.67 -13.86
CA ASP A 373 28.22 3.73 -14.95
C ASP A 373 28.02 4.35 -16.34
N GLU A 374 28.94 4.07 -17.24
CA GLU A 374 28.96 4.63 -18.61
C GLU A 374 27.80 4.16 -19.48
N THR A 375 27.25 2.97 -19.22
CA THR A 375 26.11 2.42 -19.97
C THR A 375 24.80 3.14 -19.70
N VAL A 376 24.75 3.96 -18.64
CA VAL A 376 23.54 4.70 -18.25
C VAL A 376 23.31 5.89 -19.18
N PRO A 377 22.10 6.04 -19.76
CA PRO A 377 21.76 7.17 -20.60
C PRO A 377 21.98 8.52 -19.92
N SER A 378 22.48 9.51 -20.67
CA SER A 378 22.80 10.84 -20.15
C SER A 378 21.64 11.52 -19.42
N ALA A 379 20.40 11.34 -19.89
CA ALA A 379 19.21 11.89 -19.27
C ALA A 379 18.95 11.33 -17.86
N GLU A 380 19.10 10.00 -17.68
CA GLU A 380 18.94 9.34 -16.39
C GLU A 380 20.06 9.74 -15.43
N LYS A 381 21.31 9.73 -15.92
CA LYS A 381 22.48 10.15 -15.16
C LYS A 381 22.37 11.62 -14.71
N LYS A 382 21.97 12.54 -15.61
CA LYS A 382 21.74 13.95 -15.31
C LYS A 382 20.66 14.17 -14.26
N ALA A 383 19.58 13.40 -14.31
CA ALA A 383 18.48 13.50 -13.36
C ALA A 383 18.92 13.26 -11.92
N ILE A 384 19.78 12.25 -11.70
CA ILE A 384 20.23 11.84 -10.35
C ILE A 384 21.59 12.45 -9.94
N SER A 385 22.28 13.13 -10.86
CA SER A 385 23.60 13.70 -10.61
C SER A 385 23.59 14.71 -9.46
N GLY A 386 24.57 14.60 -8.59
CA GLY A 386 24.80 15.49 -7.45
C GLY A 386 23.88 15.25 -6.26
N PHE A 387 22.88 14.36 -6.36
CA PHE A 387 22.06 13.97 -5.23
C PHE A 387 22.78 12.98 -4.31
N GLY A 388 22.42 13.04 -3.02
CA GLY A 388 22.70 12.06 -1.99
C GLY A 388 21.55 12.07 -0.99
N LEU A 389 21.59 11.19 0.01
CA LEU A 389 20.57 11.12 1.07
C LEU A 389 20.58 12.41 1.90
N CYS A 390 19.41 12.79 2.45
CA CYS A 390 19.29 13.91 3.38
C CYS A 390 19.93 13.56 4.73
N LYS A 391 21.00 14.26 5.11
CA LYS A 391 21.75 13.99 6.35
C LYS A 391 20.92 14.21 7.62
N ASP A 392 19.96 15.13 7.58
CA ASP A 392 19.11 15.50 8.71
C ASP A 392 17.83 14.64 8.85
N GLU A 393 17.62 13.69 7.94
CA GLU A 393 16.50 12.75 7.98
C GLU A 393 16.99 11.34 8.33
N PHE A 394 16.19 10.56 9.06
CA PHE A 394 16.48 9.17 9.44
C PHE A 394 17.88 8.98 10.06
N THR A 395 18.28 9.89 10.93
CA THR A 395 19.65 10.00 11.46
C THR A 395 20.12 8.78 12.24
N ASP A 396 19.20 8.03 12.83
CA ASP A 396 19.42 6.78 13.56
C ASP A 396 19.27 5.52 12.70
N ASN A 397 19.08 5.69 11.36
CA ASN A 397 18.98 4.61 10.39
C ASN A 397 19.80 4.89 9.13
N HIS A 398 21.03 5.37 9.29
CA HIS A 398 21.96 5.66 8.19
C HIS A 398 21.38 6.60 7.11
N ASN A 399 20.52 7.53 7.51
CA ASN A 399 19.79 8.47 6.64
C ASN A 399 18.87 7.81 5.61
N PHE A 400 18.49 6.56 5.87
CA PHE A 400 17.61 5.74 5.02
C PHE A 400 16.25 5.51 5.70
N PRO A 401 15.11 5.45 4.96
CA PRO A 401 13.79 5.23 5.56
C PRO A 401 13.68 3.90 6.29
N TYR A 402 12.89 3.84 7.36
CA TYR A 402 12.73 2.64 8.20
C TYR A 402 11.91 1.53 7.54
N GLN A 403 11.09 1.87 6.55
CA GLN A 403 10.24 0.91 5.85
C GLN A 403 10.11 1.25 4.36
N PRO A 404 9.91 0.24 3.51
CA PRO A 404 9.62 0.48 2.10
C PRO A 404 8.22 1.06 1.89
N TYR A 405 8.00 1.65 0.72
CA TYR A 405 6.69 2.01 0.21
C TYR A 405 6.00 0.78 -0.39
N ILE A 406 5.05 0.24 0.35
CA ILE A 406 4.23 -0.90 -0.03
C ILE A 406 3.01 -0.37 -0.78
N ARG A 407 2.91 -0.62 -2.09
CA ARG A 407 1.81 -0.10 -2.90
C ARG A 407 0.49 -0.83 -2.70
N ALA A 408 0.54 -2.11 -2.41
CA ALA A 408 -0.63 -2.90 -2.04
C ALA A 408 -0.22 -4.09 -1.18
N GLY A 409 -1.11 -4.51 -0.30
CA GLY A 409 -1.01 -5.70 0.52
C GLY A 409 -2.18 -6.64 0.27
N GLN A 410 -2.49 -7.41 1.29
CA GLN A 410 -3.69 -8.26 1.32
C GLN A 410 -4.93 -7.36 1.33
N ARG A 411 -5.84 -7.55 0.38
CA ARG A 411 -7.08 -6.79 0.27
C ARG A 411 -8.25 -7.64 0.75
N LEU A 412 -9.03 -7.08 1.65
CA LEU A 412 -10.17 -7.75 2.27
C LEU A 412 -11.19 -8.26 1.23
N ASP A 413 -11.81 -9.43 1.49
CA ASP A 413 -13.09 -9.78 0.88
C ASP A 413 -14.20 -9.15 1.74
N GLY A 414 -14.59 -7.92 1.35
CA GLY A 414 -15.52 -7.09 2.10
C GLY A 414 -16.98 -7.32 1.69
N GLN A 415 -17.90 -6.74 2.48
CA GLN A 415 -19.34 -6.75 2.19
C GLN A 415 -19.65 -6.08 0.85
N LYS A 416 -18.84 -5.10 0.44
CA LYS A 416 -18.80 -4.53 -0.90
C LYS A 416 -17.38 -4.56 -1.45
N LYS A 417 -17.27 -4.50 -2.77
CA LYS A 417 -15.99 -4.41 -3.47
C LYS A 417 -16.00 -3.19 -4.40
N LEU A 418 -14.96 -2.39 -4.35
CA LEU A 418 -14.75 -1.31 -5.32
C LEU A 418 -14.00 -1.87 -6.54
N THR A 419 -14.53 -1.63 -7.73
CA THR A 419 -13.92 -2.05 -9.00
C THR A 419 -13.48 -0.85 -9.84
N SER A 420 -12.63 -1.08 -10.84
CA SER A 420 -12.26 -0.03 -11.80
C SER A 420 -13.49 0.46 -12.58
N THR A 421 -14.44 -0.42 -12.86
CA THR A 421 -15.72 -0.05 -13.48
C THR A 421 -16.50 0.93 -12.61
N ASP A 422 -16.53 0.74 -11.29
CA ASP A 422 -17.17 1.70 -10.37
C ASP A 422 -16.52 3.08 -10.44
N ILE A 423 -15.18 3.12 -10.59
CA ILE A 423 -14.43 4.37 -10.69
C ILE A 423 -14.74 5.09 -12.01
N ILE A 424 -14.61 4.40 -13.14
CA ILE A 424 -14.77 5.03 -14.47
C ILE A 424 -16.22 5.38 -14.79
N THR A 425 -17.20 4.65 -14.24
CA THR A 425 -18.62 4.99 -14.43
C THR A 425 -19.08 6.11 -13.52
N ASN A 426 -18.28 6.46 -12.52
CA ASN A 426 -18.51 7.62 -11.62
C ASN A 426 -19.93 7.67 -11.04
N ARG A 427 -20.53 6.53 -10.68
CA ARG A 427 -21.89 6.47 -10.13
C ARG A 427 -21.89 6.80 -8.65
N GLU A 428 -22.85 7.61 -8.23
CA GLU A 428 -23.11 7.86 -6.81
C GLU A 428 -23.43 6.55 -6.07
N LYS A 429 -22.92 6.44 -4.84
CA LYS A 429 -23.15 5.31 -3.96
C LYS A 429 -23.85 5.78 -2.69
N GLY A 430 -25.02 5.17 -2.37
CA GLY A 430 -25.83 5.55 -1.20
C GLY A 430 -25.05 5.48 0.11
N ASP A 431 -24.15 4.51 0.22
CA ASP A 431 -23.32 4.23 1.39
C ASP A 431 -21.88 4.79 1.29
N SER A 432 -21.65 5.78 0.43
CA SER A 432 -20.36 6.44 0.31
C SER A 432 -19.89 7.06 1.62
N VAL A 433 -18.60 6.92 1.93
CA VAL A 433 -17.98 7.48 3.15
C VAL A 433 -16.69 8.25 2.86
N VAL A 434 -16.07 8.06 1.70
CA VAL A 434 -14.85 8.77 1.27
C VAL A 434 -14.94 9.03 -0.23
N ILE A 435 -14.26 10.07 -0.68
CA ILE A 435 -14.08 10.41 -2.09
C ILE A 435 -12.65 10.10 -2.50
N GLY A 436 -12.48 9.35 -3.58
CA GLY A 436 -11.22 9.18 -4.29
C GLY A 436 -11.15 10.07 -5.52
N SER A 437 -9.95 10.45 -5.93
CA SER A 437 -9.76 11.34 -7.09
C SER A 437 -8.43 11.12 -7.82
N TYR A 438 -7.67 10.14 -7.42
CA TYR A 438 -6.41 9.85 -8.08
C TYR A 438 -6.60 8.96 -9.30
N ARG A 439 -5.69 9.06 -10.26
CA ARG A 439 -5.70 8.21 -11.45
C ARG A 439 -5.48 6.74 -11.12
N LEU A 440 -5.88 5.85 -12.02
CA LEU A 440 -5.54 4.44 -11.95
C LEU A 440 -4.03 4.31 -12.26
N ASP A 441 -3.19 4.12 -11.24
CA ASP A 441 -1.73 4.10 -11.36
C ASP A 441 -1.13 2.80 -10.82
N MET A 442 -1.09 1.79 -11.68
CA MET A 442 -0.43 0.52 -11.42
C MET A 442 1.02 0.58 -11.90
N LYS A 443 1.97 0.40 -10.99
CA LYS A 443 3.40 0.31 -11.30
C LYS A 443 3.78 -1.14 -11.55
N PRO A 444 4.66 -1.41 -12.54
CA PRO A 444 5.20 -2.75 -12.73
C PRO A 444 6.09 -3.14 -11.55
N GLY A 445 6.16 -4.40 -11.21
CA GLY A 445 7.02 -4.91 -10.14
C GLY A 445 7.80 -6.15 -10.55
N LEU A 446 7.26 -6.92 -11.49
CA LEU A 446 7.85 -8.17 -11.93
C LEU A 446 8.74 -7.96 -13.16
N MET A 447 10.00 -8.40 -13.05
CA MET A 447 10.95 -8.49 -14.16
C MET A 447 11.23 -9.96 -14.45
N ILE A 448 11.21 -10.35 -15.72
CA ILE A 448 11.41 -11.73 -16.15
C ILE A 448 12.45 -11.76 -17.25
N TYR A 449 13.44 -12.63 -17.09
CA TYR A 449 14.39 -12.99 -18.14
C TYR A 449 14.07 -14.39 -18.70
N SER A 450 14.05 -14.54 -20.01
CA SER A 450 13.95 -15.83 -20.69
C SER A 450 14.51 -15.72 -22.11
N GLN A 451 15.40 -16.63 -22.50
CA GLN A 451 15.92 -16.77 -23.87
C GLN A 451 16.44 -15.44 -24.47
N ASN A 452 17.37 -14.79 -23.80
CA ASN A 452 17.92 -13.48 -24.16
C ASN A 452 16.88 -12.36 -24.32
N LYS A 453 15.73 -12.50 -23.68
CA LYS A 453 14.66 -11.51 -23.68
C LYS A 453 14.30 -11.10 -22.27
N LEU A 454 14.05 -9.82 -22.08
CA LEU A 454 13.61 -9.24 -20.82
C LEU A 454 12.17 -8.76 -20.94
N TYR A 455 11.37 -9.19 -20.00
CA TYR A 455 9.95 -8.87 -19.94
C TYR A 455 9.64 -8.16 -18.62
N GLN A 456 8.62 -7.34 -18.64
CA GLN A 456 8.10 -6.63 -17.47
C GLN A 456 6.59 -6.83 -17.42
N ASP A 457 6.05 -6.92 -16.21
CA ASP A 457 4.60 -6.96 -16.04
C ASP A 457 3.93 -5.64 -16.47
N TRP A 458 2.61 -5.73 -16.58
CA TRP A 458 1.80 -4.62 -17.06
C TRP A 458 1.78 -3.45 -16.06
N SER A 459 1.67 -2.24 -16.59
CA SER A 459 1.45 -1.02 -15.83
C SER A 459 0.26 -0.25 -16.39
N ALA A 460 -0.57 0.29 -15.51
CA ALA A 460 -1.69 1.14 -15.87
C ALA A 460 -1.42 2.59 -15.48
N PHE A 461 -1.90 3.53 -16.30
CA PHE A 461 -1.85 4.94 -15.98
C PHE A 461 -2.98 5.66 -16.72
N PHE A 462 -4.18 5.52 -16.18
CA PHE A 462 -5.37 6.08 -16.79
C PHE A 462 -5.93 7.21 -15.94
N LYS A 463 -6.52 8.21 -16.58
CA LYS A 463 -7.28 9.24 -15.89
C LYS A 463 -8.47 8.58 -15.19
N ALA A 464 -8.75 9.00 -13.97
CA ALA A 464 -9.97 8.65 -13.26
C ALA A 464 -10.71 9.93 -12.87
N PRO A 465 -12.04 9.95 -12.93
CA PRO A 465 -12.83 11.03 -12.32
C PRO A 465 -12.74 10.97 -10.81
N VAL A 466 -13.34 11.92 -10.12
CA VAL A 466 -13.65 11.76 -8.69
C VAL A 466 -14.70 10.66 -8.53
N TYR A 467 -14.58 9.82 -7.49
CA TYR A 467 -15.46 8.68 -7.27
C TYR A 467 -15.74 8.46 -5.78
N GLU A 468 -16.83 7.76 -5.48
CA GLU A 468 -17.26 7.46 -4.13
C GLU A 468 -16.80 6.07 -3.67
N ILE A 469 -16.31 5.97 -2.44
CA ILE A 469 -15.86 4.72 -1.80
C ILE A 469 -16.95 4.28 -0.81
N PRO A 470 -17.57 3.08 -1.02
CA PRO A 470 -18.62 2.56 -0.14
C PRO A 470 -18.08 2.11 1.22
N PHE A 471 -18.85 2.29 2.28
CA PHE A 471 -18.52 1.84 3.64
C PHE A 471 -18.31 0.32 3.72
N GLY A 472 -19.14 -0.46 3.03
CA GLY A 472 -19.05 -1.93 3.02
C GLY A 472 -17.72 -2.49 2.48
N THR A 473 -16.88 -1.67 1.82
CA THR A 473 -15.53 -2.08 1.40
C THR A 473 -14.56 -2.24 2.58
N MET A 474 -14.87 -1.65 3.72
CA MET A 474 -14.05 -1.66 4.93
C MET A 474 -14.42 -2.78 5.91
N ILE A 475 -15.56 -3.43 5.71
CA ILE A 475 -16.17 -4.40 6.62
C ILE A 475 -16.03 -5.81 6.06
N PRO A 476 -15.54 -6.80 6.85
CA PRO A 476 -15.47 -8.19 6.42
C PRO A 476 -16.85 -8.73 5.99
N LYS A 477 -16.88 -9.50 4.90
CA LYS A 477 -18.11 -10.19 4.45
C LYS A 477 -18.50 -11.33 5.38
N GLN A 478 -17.52 -12.00 5.95
CA GLN A 478 -17.68 -13.14 6.85
C GLN A 478 -16.55 -13.14 7.90
N GLY A 479 -16.70 -13.91 8.96
CA GLY A 479 -15.71 -14.09 10.01
C GLY A 479 -15.99 -13.21 11.22
N VAL A 480 -15.04 -12.35 11.58
CA VAL A 480 -15.18 -11.54 12.79
C VAL A 480 -16.03 -10.29 12.55
N SER A 481 -16.83 -9.92 13.56
CA SER A 481 -17.83 -8.86 13.49
C SER A 481 -17.39 -7.53 14.12
N ASN A 482 -16.20 -7.47 14.73
CA ASN A 482 -15.68 -6.29 15.40
C ASN A 482 -14.34 -5.81 14.80
N LEU A 483 -14.03 -6.18 13.57
CA LEU A 483 -12.87 -5.73 12.80
C LEU A 483 -13.30 -4.85 11.63
N ILE A 484 -12.64 -3.71 11.48
CA ILE A 484 -12.73 -2.83 10.32
C ILE A 484 -11.32 -2.61 9.76
N THR A 485 -11.16 -2.55 8.43
CA THR A 485 -9.90 -2.19 7.81
C THR A 485 -9.96 -0.82 7.16
N SER A 486 -8.91 -0.04 7.27
CA SER A 486 -8.84 1.32 6.72
C SER A 486 -7.76 1.51 5.64
N VAL A 487 -6.95 0.47 5.40
CA VAL A 487 -5.93 0.42 4.34
C VAL A 487 -6.20 -0.76 3.42
N SER A 488 -6.27 -1.96 3.95
CA SER A 488 -6.47 -3.21 3.20
C SER A 488 -7.94 -3.44 2.80
N ILE A 489 -8.60 -2.40 2.28
CA ILE A 489 -10.03 -2.44 1.94
C ILE A 489 -10.32 -3.31 0.71
N SER A 490 -11.57 -3.71 0.57
CA SER A 490 -12.05 -4.56 -0.52
C SER A 490 -12.12 -3.78 -1.84
N ALA A 491 -11.14 -4.03 -2.71
CA ALA A 491 -11.08 -3.42 -4.02
C ALA A 491 -10.39 -4.36 -5.02
N SER A 492 -10.72 -4.22 -6.31
CA SER A 492 -9.95 -4.85 -7.37
C SER A 492 -8.53 -4.27 -7.43
N PRO A 493 -7.55 -4.98 -7.98
CA PRO A 493 -6.18 -4.48 -8.10
C PRO A 493 -6.10 -3.11 -8.78
N LEU A 494 -6.82 -2.94 -9.87
CA LEU A 494 -6.81 -1.70 -10.65
C LEU A 494 -7.50 -0.56 -9.89
N ALA A 495 -8.66 -0.80 -9.26
CA ALA A 495 -9.31 0.19 -8.40
C ALA A 495 -8.41 0.59 -7.21
N TYR A 496 -7.76 -0.40 -6.59
CA TYR A 496 -6.85 -0.15 -5.48
C TYR A 496 -5.67 0.76 -5.89
N SER A 497 -5.21 0.70 -7.13
CA SER A 497 -4.13 1.55 -7.63
C SER A 497 -4.48 3.04 -7.64
N SER A 498 -5.76 3.39 -7.61
CA SER A 498 -6.25 4.76 -7.48
C SER A 498 -6.49 5.16 -6.01
N LEU A 499 -7.10 4.26 -5.22
CA LEU A 499 -7.50 4.61 -3.86
C LEU A 499 -6.36 4.56 -2.83
N ARG A 500 -5.24 3.92 -3.12
CA ARG A 500 -4.10 3.70 -2.22
C ARG A 500 -3.27 4.97 -1.89
N MET A 501 -3.82 6.14 -2.12
CA MET A 501 -3.16 7.40 -1.75
C MET A 501 -3.29 7.64 -0.25
N GLU A 502 -2.24 8.16 0.38
CA GLU A 502 -2.20 8.34 1.82
C GLU A 502 -3.33 9.26 2.35
N VAL A 503 -3.74 10.25 1.55
CA VAL A 503 -4.86 11.12 1.90
C VAL A 503 -6.20 10.38 1.95
N GLN A 504 -6.43 9.40 1.06
CA GLN A 504 -7.60 8.53 1.09
C GLN A 504 -7.52 7.56 2.28
N PHE A 505 -6.35 7.00 2.56
CA PHE A 505 -6.14 6.17 3.75
C PHE A 505 -6.40 6.93 5.06
N MET A 506 -5.95 8.19 5.15
CA MET A 506 -6.27 9.03 6.31
C MET A 506 -7.78 9.28 6.44
N ALA A 507 -8.49 9.52 5.33
CA ALA A 507 -9.94 9.68 5.34
C ALA A 507 -10.65 8.38 5.75
N LEU A 508 -10.22 7.22 5.25
CA LEU A 508 -10.72 5.90 5.66
C LEU A 508 -10.41 5.61 7.14
N GLY A 509 -9.26 6.05 7.63
CA GLY A 509 -8.93 6.00 9.07
C GLY A 509 -9.92 6.80 9.92
N GLN A 510 -10.26 8.02 9.49
CA GLN A 510 -11.29 8.84 10.15
C GLN A 510 -12.64 8.12 10.17
N VAL A 511 -13.04 7.49 9.06
CA VAL A 511 -14.25 6.65 8.97
C VAL A 511 -14.21 5.51 9.99
N ALA A 512 -13.08 4.79 10.07
CA ALA A 512 -12.93 3.67 11.00
C ALA A 512 -13.04 4.12 12.47
N GLY A 513 -12.47 5.27 12.82
CA GLY A 513 -12.61 5.87 14.16
C GLY A 513 -14.06 6.21 14.52
N ILE A 514 -14.80 6.82 13.57
CA ILE A 514 -16.23 7.13 13.75
C ILE A 514 -17.07 5.86 13.84
N ALA A 515 -16.82 4.87 12.98
CA ALA A 515 -17.53 3.60 13.00
C ALA A 515 -17.32 2.85 14.32
N SER A 516 -16.11 2.90 14.87
CA SER A 516 -15.81 2.31 16.19
C SER A 516 -16.62 2.95 17.30
N LEU A 517 -16.74 4.30 17.29
CA LEU A 517 -17.59 5.03 18.26
C LEU A 517 -19.06 4.56 18.20
N ILE A 518 -19.60 4.47 16.98
CA ILE A 518 -21.00 4.08 16.77
C ILE A 518 -21.22 2.64 17.25
N ALA A 519 -20.33 1.71 16.83
CA ALA A 519 -20.42 0.31 17.24
C ALA A 519 -20.39 0.14 18.77
N ILE A 520 -19.51 0.88 19.44
CA ILE A 520 -19.36 0.84 20.89
C ILE A 520 -20.55 1.45 21.61
N ASN A 521 -21.04 2.63 21.17
CA ASN A 521 -22.18 3.29 21.80
C ASN A 521 -23.51 2.53 21.61
N GLU A 522 -23.72 1.93 20.44
CA GLU A 522 -24.89 1.11 20.17
C GLU A 522 -24.73 -0.33 20.69
N ASN A 523 -23.53 -0.69 21.13
CA ASN A 523 -23.14 -2.06 21.53
C ASN A 523 -23.51 -3.09 20.46
N LYS A 524 -23.20 -2.78 19.18
CA LYS A 524 -23.53 -3.61 18.02
C LYS A 524 -22.29 -3.94 17.20
N PRO A 525 -22.27 -5.11 16.53
CA PRO A 525 -21.25 -5.46 15.57
C PRO A 525 -21.13 -4.44 14.44
N LEU A 526 -19.93 -4.33 13.87
CA LEU A 526 -19.69 -3.54 12.66
C LEU A 526 -20.44 -4.16 11.47
N SER A 527 -21.20 -3.35 10.76
CA SER A 527 -21.97 -3.80 9.59
C SER A 527 -22.13 -2.65 8.59
N GLU A 528 -22.34 -2.97 7.30
CA GLU A 528 -22.56 -1.95 6.27
C GLU A 528 -23.76 -1.05 6.58
N GLY A 529 -24.80 -1.55 7.27
CA GLY A 529 -25.98 -0.78 7.66
C GLY A 529 -25.70 0.44 8.52
N MET A 530 -24.52 0.50 9.18
CA MET A 530 -24.10 1.64 10.01
C MET A 530 -23.73 2.87 9.18
N TYR A 531 -23.63 2.78 7.86
CA TYR A 531 -23.10 3.85 7.00
C TYR A 531 -23.80 5.20 7.22
N ARG A 532 -25.11 5.22 7.48
CA ARG A 532 -25.88 6.47 7.70
C ARG A 532 -25.40 7.22 8.93
N ASN A 533 -25.18 6.50 10.04
CA ASN A 533 -24.65 7.10 11.27
C ASN A 533 -23.20 7.56 11.10
N VAL A 534 -22.40 6.78 10.35
CA VAL A 534 -21.02 7.16 9.96
C VAL A 534 -21.03 8.44 9.12
N GLN A 535 -21.92 8.57 8.13
CA GLN A 535 -22.10 9.79 7.32
C GLN A 535 -22.46 11.01 8.17
N ILE A 536 -23.31 10.84 9.18
CA ILE A 536 -23.67 11.93 10.13
C ILE A 536 -22.41 12.35 10.92
N GLY A 537 -21.63 11.39 11.42
CA GLY A 537 -20.38 11.64 12.12
C GLY A 537 -19.35 12.35 11.24
N LEU A 538 -19.22 11.96 9.98
CA LEU A 538 -18.33 12.60 9.00
C LEU A 538 -18.70 14.06 8.75
N ARG A 539 -19.98 14.36 8.56
CA ARG A 539 -20.45 15.76 8.40
C ARG A 539 -20.12 16.61 9.61
N LYS A 540 -20.35 16.10 10.83
CA LYS A 540 -19.98 16.79 12.08
C LYS A 540 -18.47 17.04 12.17
N ALA A 541 -17.66 16.16 11.59
CA ALA A 541 -16.20 16.28 11.51
C ALA A 541 -15.71 17.11 10.30
N GLY A 542 -16.60 17.75 9.54
CA GLY A 542 -16.25 18.57 8.37
C GLY A 542 -15.74 17.77 7.16
N ALA A 543 -16.07 16.49 7.08
CA ALA A 543 -15.65 15.63 5.97
C ALA A 543 -16.74 15.53 4.90
N THR A 544 -16.32 15.64 3.64
CA THR A 544 -17.15 15.47 2.42
C THR A 544 -17.01 14.05 1.92
N TYR A 545 -18.10 13.40 1.59
CA TYR A 545 -18.13 12.02 1.10
C TYR A 545 -19.05 11.82 -0.12
N LYS A 546 -19.66 12.89 -0.64
CA LYS A 546 -20.49 12.90 -1.84
C LYS A 546 -19.86 13.71 -2.94
N ILE A 547 -19.75 13.13 -4.15
CA ILE A 547 -19.16 13.80 -5.31
C ILE A 547 -19.91 15.07 -5.71
N LYS A 548 -21.25 15.10 -5.58
CA LYS A 548 -22.07 16.29 -5.83
C LYS A 548 -21.67 17.50 -4.97
N GLU A 549 -21.18 17.28 -3.76
CA GLU A 549 -20.71 18.36 -2.88
C GLU A 549 -19.48 19.05 -3.46
N ILE A 550 -18.58 18.29 -4.11
CA ILE A 550 -17.38 18.83 -4.77
C ILE A 550 -17.77 19.58 -6.04
N CYS A 551 -18.65 19.00 -6.86
CA CYS A 551 -19.07 19.57 -8.13
C CYS A 551 -19.67 20.98 -7.99
N LYS A 552 -20.36 21.29 -6.89
CA LYS A 552 -20.93 22.61 -6.61
C LYS A 552 -19.89 23.75 -6.64
N PHE A 553 -18.63 23.44 -6.35
CA PHE A 553 -17.52 24.40 -6.35
C PHE A 553 -16.72 24.44 -7.65
N MET A 554 -17.15 23.70 -8.68
CA MET A 554 -16.48 23.64 -9.98
C MET A 554 -17.10 24.65 -10.96
N SER A 555 -16.25 25.28 -11.77
CA SER A 555 -16.69 26.01 -12.97
C SER A 555 -17.28 25.04 -13.99
N LYS A 556 -18.11 25.54 -14.95
CA LYS A 556 -18.65 24.71 -16.04
C LYS A 556 -17.57 23.92 -16.78
N LYS A 557 -16.43 24.57 -17.10
CA LYS A 557 -15.30 23.93 -17.80
C LYS A 557 -14.67 22.80 -16.95
N GLU A 558 -14.55 23.01 -15.64
CA GLU A 558 -14.03 22.00 -14.73
C GLU A 558 -14.99 20.82 -14.56
N LYS A 559 -16.30 21.08 -14.49
CA LYS A 559 -17.33 20.03 -14.43
C LYS A 559 -17.21 19.07 -15.62
N VAL A 560 -17.16 19.62 -16.86
CA VAL A 560 -16.97 18.81 -18.07
C VAL A 560 -15.65 18.05 -18.03
N LYS A 561 -14.55 18.70 -17.61
CA LYS A 561 -13.23 18.07 -17.50
C LYS A 561 -13.21 16.91 -16.51
N GLU A 562 -13.97 17.01 -15.44
CA GLU A 562 -14.09 16.01 -14.38
C GLU A 562 -15.32 15.11 -14.53
N TYR A 563 -15.93 15.09 -15.74
CA TYR A 563 -17.03 14.20 -16.13
C TYR A 563 -18.33 14.44 -15.32
N PHE A 564 -18.67 15.70 -15.08
CA PHE A 564 -19.96 16.11 -14.51
C PHE A 564 -20.80 16.86 -15.53
N ASP A 565 -22.11 16.68 -15.42
CA ASP A 565 -23.04 17.59 -16.08
C ASP A 565 -22.87 19.01 -15.52
N PRO A 566 -22.68 20.03 -16.36
CA PRO A 566 -22.43 21.40 -15.90
C PRO A 566 -23.56 22.04 -15.08
N SER A 567 -24.80 21.59 -15.30
CA SER A 567 -26.00 22.16 -14.67
C SER A 567 -26.45 21.39 -13.45
N THR A 568 -26.47 20.05 -13.54
CA THR A 568 -27.03 19.15 -12.51
C THR A 568 -26.00 18.60 -11.56
N CYS A 569 -24.70 18.63 -11.94
CA CYS A 569 -23.64 17.90 -11.25
C CYS A 569 -23.83 16.37 -11.23
N GLU A 570 -24.63 15.82 -12.14
CA GLU A 570 -24.68 14.37 -12.32
C GLU A 570 -23.38 13.87 -12.96
N PRO A 571 -22.81 12.79 -12.43
CA PRO A 571 -21.58 12.23 -12.98
C PRO A 571 -21.86 11.49 -14.30
N HIS A 572 -20.94 11.65 -15.27
CA HIS A 572 -20.93 10.91 -16.52
C HIS A 572 -19.85 9.84 -16.52
N PRO A 573 -20.07 8.69 -17.19
CA PRO A 573 -19.03 7.70 -17.42
C PRO A 573 -17.83 8.30 -18.18
N VAL A 574 -16.63 7.86 -17.83
CA VAL A 574 -15.43 8.16 -18.63
C VAL A 574 -15.45 7.29 -19.86
N ILE A 575 -15.51 7.92 -21.04
CA ILE A 575 -15.38 7.23 -22.31
C ILE A 575 -13.89 7.18 -22.64
N HIS A 576 -13.33 6.00 -22.74
CA HIS A 576 -11.94 5.74 -23.13
C HIS A 576 -11.87 5.26 -24.56
#